data_02fd755cef6faeb5a726ea21c1a0f12c
#
_entry.id   02fd755cef6faeb5a726ea21c1a0f12c
#
_cell.length_a   1.000
_cell.length_b   1.000
_cell.length_c   1.000
_cell.angle_alpha   90.00
_cell.angle_beta   90.00
_cell.angle_gamma   90.00
#
_symmetry.space_group_name_H-M   'P 1'
#
loop_
_entity.id
_entity.type
_entity.pdbx_description
1 polymer ?
#
loop_
_entity_poly.entity_id
_entity_poly.type
_entity_poly.pdbx_seq_one_letter_code
_entity_poly.pdbx_strand_id
1 'polypeptide(L)'
;MLDVEIKDQRLVDFHKQSKPHAQDARIDMAHPYILVAPNGARRTHSDHPALPVTLDEIVATSAACHAVGAHGVHLHVREGDGTHSLDAGRYLETIAAIKDTAPGLDIQITTEAAGLFDVATQLACLKQVAPEWASISVREIARDPSLAEQVYGTCAAQGTRVQHILYDTDDAALLAHWQAQGIVRTGQVDRLLVLGRYATGQISRPTDLEPFLTNGTPIDPWMVCAFGPQEHACLTHAAHLGGDLRVGFENGLTNEHDTPWADNAASVAALISRLKGDVA
;
A
#
# COMPACT_ATOMS: atom_id res chain seq x y z
N MET A 1 18.61 -32.32 -62.27
CA MET A 1 19.85 -32.59 -61.53
C MET A 1 20.38 -31.23 -61.01
N LEU A 2 20.19 -30.98 -59.80
CA LEU A 2 21.07 -30.30 -58.87
C LEU A 2 20.22 -29.96 -57.63
N ASP A 3 20.46 -30.74 -56.56
CA ASP A 3 19.98 -30.54 -55.21
C ASP A 3 20.55 -29.24 -54.65
N VAL A 4 19.70 -28.44 -53.96
CA VAL A 4 20.15 -27.37 -53.07
C VAL A 4 19.53 -27.62 -51.70
N GLU A 5 20.42 -28.07 -50.81
CA GLU A 5 20.15 -28.21 -49.36
C GLU A 5 19.65 -26.90 -48.76
N ILE A 6 18.53 -26.98 -48.07
CA ILE A 6 18.06 -25.91 -47.17
C ILE A 6 18.69 -26.12 -45.81
N LYS A 7 19.64 -25.24 -45.45
CA LYS A 7 20.27 -25.19 -44.13
C LYS A 7 19.26 -24.68 -43.08
N ASP A 8 19.15 -25.50 -42.08
CA ASP A 8 18.54 -25.35 -40.78
C ASP A 8 18.82 -23.97 -40.15
N GLN A 9 17.81 -23.11 -40.03
CA GLN A 9 17.82 -21.90 -39.22
C GLN A 9 17.28 -22.24 -37.84
N ARG A 10 18.18 -22.43 -36.88
CA ARG A 10 17.89 -22.55 -35.46
C ARG A 10 17.19 -21.27 -35.00
N LEU A 11 15.92 -21.39 -34.69
CA LEU A 11 15.17 -20.44 -33.86
C LEU A 11 15.80 -20.42 -32.48
N VAL A 12 16.46 -19.31 -32.16
CA VAL A 12 16.91 -19.02 -30.80
C VAL A 12 15.67 -18.56 -30.03
N ASP A 13 15.08 -19.49 -29.27
CA ASP A 13 14.07 -19.18 -28.27
C ASP A 13 14.68 -18.33 -27.17
N PHE A 14 14.47 -17.02 -27.23
CA PHE A 14 14.61 -16.13 -26.10
C PHE A 14 13.46 -16.42 -25.14
N HIS A 15 13.66 -17.38 -24.24
CA HIS A 15 12.88 -17.46 -23.03
C HIS A 15 13.18 -16.20 -22.21
N LYS A 16 12.35 -15.18 -22.37
CA LYS A 16 12.17 -14.16 -21.32
C LYS A 16 11.67 -14.92 -20.09
N GLN A 17 12.56 -15.18 -19.16
CA GLN A 17 12.18 -15.51 -17.79
C GLN A 17 11.48 -14.28 -17.24
N SER A 18 10.16 -14.23 -17.36
CA SER A 18 9.32 -13.36 -16.55
C SER A 18 9.60 -13.75 -15.09
N LYS A 19 10.10 -12.79 -14.29
CA LYS A 19 10.12 -12.94 -12.84
C LYS A 19 8.70 -13.33 -12.41
N PRO A 20 8.51 -14.33 -11.53
CA PRO A 20 7.19 -14.64 -11.02
C PRO A 20 6.63 -13.37 -10.38
N HIS A 21 5.44 -12.97 -10.80
CA HIS A 21 4.71 -11.90 -10.12
C HIS A 21 4.51 -12.32 -8.69
N ALA A 22 4.60 -11.37 -7.74
CA ALA A 22 4.40 -11.59 -6.31
C ALA A 22 3.06 -12.27 -5.94
N GLN A 23 2.18 -12.47 -6.89
CA GLN A 23 0.93 -13.23 -6.77
C GLN A 23 1.11 -14.74 -6.55
N ASP A 24 2.23 -15.34 -7.02
CA ASP A 24 2.45 -16.80 -6.89
C ASP A 24 3.01 -17.21 -5.51
N ALA A 25 3.39 -16.23 -4.66
CA ALA A 25 3.95 -16.47 -3.33
C ALA A 25 2.89 -16.50 -2.19
N ARG A 26 1.59 -16.39 -2.50
CA ARG A 26 0.54 -16.11 -1.51
C ARG A 26 -0.26 -17.32 -1.00
N ILE A 27 0.33 -18.48 -0.88
CA ILE A 27 -0.31 -19.61 -0.17
C ILE A 27 0.63 -20.13 0.93
N ASP A 28 1.15 -19.23 1.75
CA ASP A 28 1.62 -19.60 3.08
C ASP A 28 0.75 -18.87 4.11
N MET A 29 -0.32 -19.53 4.56
CA MET A 29 -1.30 -19.02 5.53
C MET A 29 -0.70 -18.69 6.90
N ALA A 30 0.62 -18.86 7.07
CA ALA A 30 1.30 -18.69 8.34
C ALA A 30 1.84 -17.26 8.58
N HIS A 31 2.02 -16.42 7.56
CA HIS A 31 2.63 -15.09 7.74
C HIS A 31 1.99 -14.05 6.81
N PRO A 32 1.17 -13.11 7.34
CA PRO A 32 0.59 -12.04 6.54
C PRO A 32 1.68 -11.12 5.97
N TYR A 33 1.42 -10.52 4.80
CA TYR A 33 2.28 -9.47 4.28
C TYR A 33 2.15 -8.21 5.15
N ILE A 34 3.27 -7.61 5.55
CA ILE A 34 3.34 -6.43 6.41
C ILE A 34 3.87 -5.25 5.62
N LEU A 35 3.02 -4.25 5.40
CA LEU A 35 3.34 -2.96 4.79
C LEU A 35 3.49 -1.92 5.91
N VAL A 36 4.62 -1.21 5.99
CA VAL A 36 4.76 -0.12 6.94
C VAL A 36 4.31 1.21 6.34
N ALA A 37 3.51 1.99 7.07
CA ALA A 37 3.09 3.35 6.72
C ALA A 37 3.72 4.35 7.70
N PRO A 38 4.95 4.85 7.42
CA PRO A 38 5.79 5.44 8.44
C PRO A 38 5.37 6.84 8.89
N ASN A 39 4.61 7.61 8.09
CA ASN A 39 4.36 9.03 8.38
C ASN A 39 2.99 9.57 7.97
N GLY A 40 2.38 9.07 6.87
CA GLY A 40 1.15 9.64 6.31
C GLY A 40 1.30 11.08 5.82
N ALA A 41 0.17 11.76 5.57
CA ALA A 41 0.14 13.09 4.95
C ALA A 41 0.17 14.26 5.95
N ARG A 42 -0.21 14.06 7.23
CA ARG A 42 -0.57 15.17 8.13
C ARG A 42 0.32 15.30 9.37
N ARG A 43 0.81 14.20 9.90
CA ARG A 43 1.62 14.19 11.12
C ARG A 43 3.03 14.69 10.85
N THR A 44 3.66 15.25 11.88
CA THR A 44 5.01 15.83 11.84
C THR A 44 5.79 15.44 13.10
N HIS A 45 7.02 15.94 13.26
CA HIS A 45 7.83 15.78 14.47
C HIS A 45 7.15 16.33 15.74
N SER A 46 6.15 17.23 15.60
CA SER A 46 5.36 17.71 16.74
C SER A 46 4.40 16.65 17.28
N ASP A 47 4.00 15.68 16.46
CA ASP A 47 3.14 14.57 16.88
C ASP A 47 3.95 13.43 17.50
N HIS A 48 5.14 13.17 16.95
CA HIS A 48 6.08 12.20 17.47
C HIS A 48 7.51 12.50 16.99
N PRO A 49 8.53 12.55 17.89
CA PRO A 49 9.90 12.94 17.51
C PRO A 49 10.56 12.00 16.49
N ALA A 50 10.18 10.73 16.44
CA ALA A 50 10.69 9.74 15.49
C ALA A 50 9.81 9.58 14.23
N LEU A 51 8.85 10.50 13.99
CA LEU A 51 8.03 10.45 12.76
C LEU A 51 8.87 11.00 11.60
N PRO A 52 9.13 10.21 10.53
CA PRO A 52 10.00 10.62 9.44
C PRO A 52 9.30 11.64 8.52
N VAL A 53 9.95 12.78 8.27
CA VAL A 53 9.43 13.87 7.42
C VAL A 53 10.37 14.13 6.25
N THR A 54 11.69 14.13 6.47
CA THR A 54 12.70 14.35 5.44
C THR A 54 12.98 13.07 4.65
N LEU A 55 13.58 13.22 3.47
CA LEU A 55 13.99 12.09 2.64
C LEU A 55 14.88 11.12 3.43
N ASP A 56 15.91 11.62 4.10
CA ASP A 56 16.87 10.80 4.85
C ASP A 56 16.18 10.04 5.99
N GLU A 57 15.26 10.68 6.70
CA GLU A 57 14.47 10.04 7.77
C GLU A 57 13.54 8.95 7.22
N ILE A 58 12.88 9.20 6.08
CA ILE A 58 12.00 8.23 5.42
C ILE A 58 12.81 7.00 4.99
N VAL A 59 13.96 7.20 4.36
CA VAL A 59 14.86 6.13 3.91
C VAL A 59 15.38 5.32 5.10
N ALA A 60 15.89 5.99 6.13
CA ALA A 60 16.39 5.32 7.35
C ALA A 60 15.30 4.52 8.06
N THR A 61 14.10 5.09 8.19
CA THR A 61 12.94 4.40 8.80
C THR A 61 12.52 3.19 7.96
N SER A 62 12.48 3.32 6.64
CA SER A 62 12.13 2.22 5.75
C SER A 62 13.10 1.05 5.88
N ALA A 63 14.41 1.33 5.93
CA ALA A 63 15.45 0.32 6.14
C ALA A 63 15.35 -0.35 7.52
N ALA A 64 15.11 0.44 8.58
CA ALA A 64 14.93 -0.10 9.93
C ALA A 64 13.69 -1.01 10.03
N CYS A 65 12.57 -0.64 9.41
CA CYS A 65 11.37 -1.46 9.37
C CYS A 65 11.58 -2.74 8.55
N HIS A 66 12.30 -2.66 7.43
CA HIS A 66 12.66 -3.84 6.63
C HIS A 66 13.54 -4.82 7.44
N ALA A 67 14.52 -4.31 8.17
CA ALA A 67 15.41 -5.13 9.00
C ALA A 67 14.69 -5.92 10.10
N VAL A 68 13.53 -5.44 10.59
CA VAL A 68 12.70 -6.13 11.59
C VAL A 68 11.58 -6.95 10.99
N GLY A 69 11.45 -7.01 9.64
CA GLY A 69 10.54 -7.91 8.94
C GLY A 69 9.36 -7.26 8.21
N ALA A 70 9.36 -5.95 7.99
CA ALA A 70 8.42 -5.33 7.05
C ALA A 70 8.76 -5.78 5.61
N HIS A 71 7.73 -6.10 4.83
CA HIS A 71 7.85 -6.54 3.44
C HIS A 71 7.82 -5.37 2.45
N GLY A 72 7.16 -4.28 2.81
CA GLY A 72 7.05 -3.08 1.97
C GLY A 72 6.82 -1.81 2.77
N VAL A 73 6.93 -0.67 2.08
CA VAL A 73 6.65 0.66 2.63
C VAL A 73 5.56 1.37 1.84
N HIS A 74 4.58 1.93 2.53
CA HIS A 74 3.60 2.87 2.02
C HIS A 74 4.17 4.28 2.13
N LEU A 75 4.58 4.84 1.00
CA LEU A 75 5.41 6.02 0.92
C LEU A 75 4.58 7.30 0.76
N HIS A 76 4.74 8.24 1.69
CA HIS A 76 4.40 9.64 1.53
C HIS A 76 5.67 10.47 1.47
N VAL A 77 5.81 11.29 0.44
CA VAL A 77 6.89 12.28 0.34
C VAL A 77 6.41 13.65 0.83
N ARG A 78 7.33 14.50 1.24
CA ARG A 78 7.03 15.80 1.83
C ARG A 78 7.78 16.91 1.12
N GLU A 79 7.20 18.10 1.14
CA GLU A 79 7.88 19.36 0.77
C GLU A 79 8.95 19.72 1.82
N GLY A 80 9.79 20.72 1.51
CA GLY A 80 10.84 21.15 2.43
C GLY A 80 10.33 21.75 3.75
N ASP A 81 9.07 22.15 3.80
CA ASP A 81 8.37 22.63 5.00
C ASP A 81 7.62 21.52 5.75
N GLY A 82 7.72 20.27 5.28
CA GLY A 82 7.08 19.11 5.87
C GLY A 82 5.65 18.87 5.40
N THR A 83 5.09 19.68 4.51
CA THR A 83 3.75 19.45 3.96
C THR A 83 3.73 18.25 3.01
N HIS A 84 2.56 17.61 2.87
CA HIS A 84 2.37 16.48 1.96
C HIS A 84 2.59 16.89 0.50
N SER A 85 3.26 16.03 -0.27
CA SER A 85 3.58 16.29 -1.67
C SER A 85 3.17 15.13 -2.58
N LEU A 86 2.75 15.47 -3.81
CA LEU A 86 2.60 14.55 -4.93
C LEU A 86 3.63 14.86 -6.05
N ASP A 87 4.72 15.55 -5.73
CA ASP A 87 5.79 15.85 -6.68
C ASP A 87 6.49 14.56 -7.14
N ALA A 88 6.51 14.34 -8.45
CA ALA A 88 7.06 13.15 -9.05
C ALA A 88 8.58 13.04 -8.87
N GLY A 89 9.30 14.16 -8.86
CA GLY A 89 10.75 14.18 -8.65
C GLY A 89 11.12 13.68 -7.26
N ARG A 90 10.40 14.15 -6.23
CA ARG A 90 10.56 13.68 -4.85
C ARG A 90 10.26 12.20 -4.69
N TYR A 91 9.20 11.69 -5.33
CA TYR A 91 8.89 10.26 -5.34
C TYR A 91 10.03 9.45 -5.97
N LEU A 92 10.48 9.84 -7.16
CA LEU A 92 11.54 9.11 -7.88
C LEU A 92 12.86 9.12 -7.10
N GLU A 93 13.24 10.24 -6.50
CA GLU A 93 14.42 10.37 -5.64
C GLU A 93 14.32 9.46 -4.41
N THR A 94 13.19 9.51 -3.70
CA THR A 94 12.99 8.71 -2.48
C THR A 94 12.91 7.21 -2.80
N ILE A 95 12.23 6.83 -3.89
CA ILE A 95 12.18 5.44 -4.36
C ILE A 95 13.58 4.92 -4.67
N ALA A 96 14.40 5.70 -5.37
CA ALA A 96 15.78 5.32 -5.70
C ALA A 96 16.61 5.11 -4.43
N ALA A 97 16.54 6.04 -3.47
CA ALA A 97 17.27 5.95 -2.20
C ALA A 97 16.83 4.77 -1.32
N ILE A 98 15.53 4.46 -1.28
CA ILE A 98 15.02 3.27 -0.56
C ILE A 98 15.51 1.99 -1.25
N LYS A 99 15.44 1.90 -2.59
CA LYS A 99 15.91 0.71 -3.33
C LYS A 99 17.41 0.45 -3.14
N ASP A 100 18.21 1.51 -2.97
CA ASP A 100 19.64 1.40 -2.68
C ASP A 100 19.91 0.93 -1.24
N THR A 101 19.16 1.46 -0.26
CA THR A 101 19.42 1.25 1.16
C THR A 101 18.73 -0.03 1.69
N ALA A 102 17.56 -0.38 1.16
CA ALA A 102 16.77 -1.55 1.56
C ALA A 102 16.36 -2.36 0.31
N PRO A 103 17.31 -3.01 -0.38
CA PRO A 103 17.01 -3.79 -1.58
C PRO A 103 16.08 -4.96 -1.21
N GLY A 104 14.97 -5.09 -1.95
CA GLY A 104 13.96 -6.12 -1.70
C GLY A 104 12.74 -5.63 -0.91
N LEU A 105 12.76 -4.41 -0.37
CA LEU A 105 11.57 -3.78 0.20
C LEU A 105 10.64 -3.32 -0.94
N ASP A 106 9.40 -3.78 -0.95
CA ASP A 106 8.39 -3.30 -1.90
C ASP A 106 8.01 -1.84 -1.58
N ILE A 107 7.80 -1.04 -2.62
CA ILE A 107 7.46 0.38 -2.45
C ILE A 107 6.10 0.66 -3.07
N GLN A 108 5.14 1.04 -2.23
CA GLN A 108 3.84 1.54 -2.64
C GLN A 108 3.81 3.06 -2.48
N ILE A 109 3.55 3.81 -3.54
CA ILE A 109 3.29 5.25 -3.39
C ILE A 109 1.83 5.51 -3.01
N THR A 110 1.58 6.66 -2.38
CA THR A 110 0.23 7.18 -2.19
C THR A 110 -0.12 8.20 -3.27
N THR A 111 -1.42 8.32 -3.54
CA THR A 111 -1.99 9.47 -4.23
C THR A 111 -2.94 10.27 -3.32
N GLU A 112 -2.83 10.11 -1.98
CA GLU A 112 -3.73 10.80 -1.04
C GLU A 112 -3.82 12.28 -1.35
N ALA A 113 -5.05 12.77 -1.52
CA ALA A 113 -5.30 14.18 -1.80
C ALA A 113 -5.04 15.07 -0.59
N ALA A 114 -5.20 14.57 0.63
CA ALA A 114 -5.05 15.26 1.91
C ALA A 114 -5.84 16.58 2.04
N GLY A 115 -6.78 16.84 1.12
CA GLY A 115 -7.49 18.13 1.00
C GLY A 115 -6.73 19.20 0.23
N LEU A 116 -5.55 18.87 -0.33
CA LEU A 116 -4.66 19.76 -1.05
C LEU A 116 -4.73 19.58 -2.57
N PHE A 117 -4.89 18.34 -3.02
CA PHE A 117 -4.77 17.96 -4.42
C PHE A 117 -6.12 17.55 -5.02
N ASP A 118 -6.32 17.89 -6.29
CA ASP A 118 -7.43 17.41 -7.10
C ASP A 118 -7.09 16.10 -7.82
N VAL A 119 -8.07 15.51 -8.49
CA VAL A 119 -7.91 14.24 -9.22
C VAL A 119 -6.96 14.38 -10.40
N ALA A 120 -6.90 15.56 -11.04
CA ALA A 120 -5.99 15.82 -12.14
C ALA A 120 -4.52 15.79 -11.67
N THR A 121 -4.23 16.36 -10.50
CA THR A 121 -2.91 16.29 -9.87
C THR A 121 -2.54 14.84 -9.46
N GLN A 122 -3.48 14.09 -8.89
CA GLN A 122 -3.28 12.67 -8.57
C GLN A 122 -2.95 11.85 -9.85
N LEU A 123 -3.67 12.09 -10.93
CA LEU A 123 -3.42 11.46 -12.24
C LEU A 123 -2.05 11.87 -12.81
N ALA A 124 -1.67 13.15 -12.69
CA ALA A 124 -0.37 13.65 -13.17
C ALA A 124 0.79 12.97 -12.41
N CYS A 125 0.68 12.82 -11.09
CA CYS A 125 1.64 12.07 -10.28
C CYS A 125 1.80 10.62 -10.77
N LEU A 126 0.71 9.88 -10.94
CA LEU A 126 0.74 8.50 -11.44
C LEU A 126 1.39 8.40 -12.83
N LYS A 127 1.09 9.33 -13.73
CA LYS A 127 1.67 9.36 -15.08
C LYS A 127 3.18 9.59 -15.06
N GLN A 128 3.66 10.48 -14.20
CA GLN A 128 5.06 10.91 -14.17
C GLN A 128 5.94 9.94 -13.38
N VAL A 129 5.45 9.40 -12.26
CA VAL A 129 6.19 8.43 -11.43
C VAL A 129 6.18 7.05 -12.06
N ALA A 130 5.08 6.64 -12.71
CA ALA A 130 4.87 5.29 -13.23
C ALA A 130 5.27 4.20 -12.21
N PRO A 131 4.69 4.21 -11.00
CA PRO A 131 5.13 3.37 -9.90
C PRO A 131 4.81 1.89 -10.16
N GLU A 132 5.58 1.00 -9.54
CA GLU A 132 5.27 -0.44 -9.54
C GLU A 132 3.98 -0.74 -8.75
N TRP A 133 3.72 0.03 -7.67
CA TRP A 133 2.55 -0.12 -6.81
C TRP A 133 2.05 1.24 -6.30
N ALA A 134 0.74 1.46 -6.36
CA ALA A 134 0.09 2.67 -5.87
C ALA A 134 -1.17 2.35 -5.06
N SER A 135 -1.40 3.11 -4.00
CA SER A 135 -2.69 3.13 -3.31
C SER A 135 -3.55 4.29 -3.81
N ILE A 136 -4.82 4.01 -4.09
CA ILE A 136 -5.76 4.96 -4.69
C ILE A 136 -7.08 4.92 -3.91
N SER A 137 -7.46 6.03 -3.31
CA SER A 137 -8.75 6.15 -2.62
C SER A 137 -9.89 6.30 -3.62
N VAL A 138 -10.83 5.35 -3.61
CA VAL A 138 -11.97 5.31 -4.53
C VAL A 138 -12.80 6.60 -4.40
N ARG A 139 -13.12 7.03 -3.16
CA ARG A 139 -13.89 8.28 -2.92
C ARG A 139 -13.14 9.55 -3.33
N GLU A 140 -11.80 9.54 -3.32
CA GLU A 140 -11.04 10.69 -3.77
C GLU A 140 -11.12 10.85 -5.29
N ILE A 141 -11.03 9.75 -6.04
CA ILE A 141 -11.20 9.76 -7.49
C ILE A 141 -12.64 10.09 -7.86
N ALA A 142 -13.62 9.72 -7.04
CA ALA A 142 -15.03 10.07 -7.25
C ALA A 142 -15.33 11.57 -7.15
N ARG A 143 -14.39 12.40 -6.69
CA ARG A 143 -14.51 13.88 -6.74
C ARG A 143 -14.50 14.43 -8.18
N ASP A 144 -13.89 13.70 -9.11
CA ASP A 144 -13.99 13.94 -10.55
C ASP A 144 -14.13 12.61 -11.31
N PRO A 145 -15.36 12.08 -11.41
CA PRO A 145 -15.61 10.78 -12.06
C PRO A 145 -15.21 10.75 -13.54
N SER A 146 -15.11 11.92 -14.19
CA SER A 146 -14.71 12.01 -15.61
C SER A 146 -13.25 11.59 -15.84
N LEU A 147 -12.42 11.65 -14.81
CA LEU A 147 -11.02 11.21 -14.82
C LEU A 147 -10.81 9.77 -14.36
N ALA A 148 -11.82 9.12 -13.76
CA ALA A 148 -11.66 7.79 -13.18
C ALA A 148 -11.11 6.76 -14.19
N GLU A 149 -11.67 6.71 -15.41
CA GLU A 149 -11.18 5.81 -16.46
C GLU A 149 -9.73 6.10 -16.84
N GLN A 150 -9.33 7.37 -16.87
CA GLN A 150 -7.93 7.74 -17.17
C GLN A 150 -6.99 7.32 -16.03
N VAL A 151 -7.38 7.47 -14.76
CA VAL A 151 -6.58 7.07 -13.60
C VAL A 151 -6.29 5.57 -13.66
N TYR A 152 -7.33 4.75 -13.69
CA TYR A 152 -7.18 3.29 -13.67
C TYR A 152 -6.60 2.74 -14.97
N GLY A 153 -6.95 3.33 -16.11
CA GLY A 153 -6.39 3.00 -17.42
C GLY A 153 -4.90 3.34 -17.53
N THR A 154 -4.44 4.46 -16.96
CA THR A 154 -3.03 4.83 -16.88
C THR A 154 -2.25 3.80 -16.07
N CYS A 155 -2.72 3.44 -14.87
CA CYS A 155 -2.10 2.41 -14.04
C CYS A 155 -2.00 1.07 -14.78
N ALA A 156 -3.07 0.64 -15.45
CA ALA A 156 -3.07 -0.60 -16.21
C ALA A 156 -2.06 -0.57 -17.37
N ALA A 157 -2.00 0.54 -18.11
CA ALA A 157 -1.07 0.70 -19.24
C ALA A 157 0.41 0.71 -18.80
N GLN A 158 0.69 1.21 -17.60
CA GLN A 158 2.03 1.26 -17.00
C GLN A 158 2.41 -0.04 -16.28
N GLY A 159 1.47 -0.98 -16.08
CA GLY A 159 1.69 -2.17 -15.27
C GLY A 159 1.72 -1.88 -13.76
N THR A 160 1.21 -0.73 -13.33
CA THR A 160 1.10 -0.37 -11.92
C THR A 160 0.07 -1.24 -11.21
N ARG A 161 0.49 -1.96 -10.16
CA ARG A 161 -0.41 -2.61 -9.21
C ARG A 161 -1.21 -1.54 -8.46
N VAL A 162 -2.54 -1.68 -8.41
CA VAL A 162 -3.42 -0.71 -7.73
C VAL A 162 -4.02 -1.35 -6.50
N GLN A 163 -3.85 -0.70 -5.34
CA GLN A 163 -4.57 -1.03 -4.11
C GLN A 163 -5.66 0.02 -3.87
N HIS A 164 -6.92 -0.42 -3.90
CA HIS A 164 -8.07 0.44 -3.67
C HIS A 164 -8.29 0.69 -2.19
N ILE A 165 -8.25 1.95 -1.76
CA ILE A 165 -8.52 2.34 -0.37
C ILE A 165 -10.03 2.46 -0.18
N LEU A 166 -10.58 1.72 0.77
CA LEU A 166 -11.99 1.65 1.11
C LEU A 166 -12.17 1.99 2.59
N TYR A 167 -12.93 3.03 2.89
CA TYR A 167 -13.17 3.48 4.26
C TYR A 167 -14.50 2.97 4.83
N ASP A 168 -15.42 2.56 3.95
CA ASP A 168 -16.73 2.01 4.30
C ASP A 168 -17.32 1.17 3.16
N THR A 169 -18.52 0.67 3.37
CA THR A 169 -19.25 -0.16 2.38
C THR A 169 -19.71 0.64 1.16
N ASP A 170 -19.85 1.96 1.26
CA ASP A 170 -20.21 2.80 0.11
C ASP A 170 -19.03 2.90 -0.88
N ASP A 171 -17.79 3.00 -0.38
CA ASP A 171 -16.60 2.90 -1.22
C ASP A 171 -16.50 1.53 -1.89
N ALA A 172 -16.82 0.46 -1.17
CA ALA A 172 -16.82 -0.89 -1.73
C ALA A 172 -17.89 -1.05 -2.83
N ALA A 173 -19.07 -0.50 -2.64
CA ALA A 173 -20.13 -0.49 -3.64
C ALA A 173 -19.75 0.33 -4.88
N LEU A 174 -19.10 1.49 -4.69
CA LEU A 174 -18.60 2.32 -5.79
C LEU A 174 -17.50 1.61 -6.58
N LEU A 175 -16.56 0.95 -5.89
CA LEU A 175 -15.52 0.14 -6.54
C LEU A 175 -16.14 -0.96 -7.40
N ALA A 176 -17.10 -1.71 -6.85
CA ALA A 176 -17.80 -2.77 -7.58
C ALA A 176 -18.56 -2.23 -8.80
N HIS A 177 -19.18 -1.05 -8.67
CA HIS A 177 -19.83 -0.38 -9.79
C HIS A 177 -18.83 -0.02 -10.91
N TRP A 178 -17.68 0.54 -10.58
CA TRP A 178 -16.64 0.89 -11.55
C TRP A 178 -15.97 -0.35 -12.18
N GLN A 179 -15.84 -1.43 -11.43
CA GLN A 179 -15.39 -2.73 -11.96
C GLN A 179 -16.40 -3.27 -13.00
N ALA A 180 -17.69 -3.23 -12.68
CA ALA A 180 -18.75 -3.68 -13.61
C ALA A 180 -18.82 -2.84 -14.89
N GLN A 181 -18.47 -1.55 -14.82
CA GLN A 181 -18.39 -0.67 -15.98
C GLN A 181 -17.06 -0.78 -16.75
N GLY A 182 -16.07 -1.55 -16.27
CA GLY A 182 -14.75 -1.66 -16.89
C GLY A 182 -13.86 -0.42 -16.70
N ILE A 183 -14.25 0.53 -15.87
CA ILE A 183 -13.43 1.70 -15.48
C ILE A 183 -12.22 1.20 -14.69
N VAL A 184 -12.43 0.39 -13.66
CA VAL A 184 -11.38 -0.36 -12.95
C VAL A 184 -11.12 -1.65 -13.71
N ARG A 185 -9.87 -1.92 -14.10
CA ARG A 185 -9.50 -3.04 -14.96
C ARG A 185 -9.50 -4.37 -14.19
N THR A 186 -9.73 -5.46 -14.87
CA THR A 186 -9.90 -6.81 -14.27
C THR A 186 -8.73 -7.25 -13.39
N GLY A 187 -7.51 -6.80 -13.67
CA GLY A 187 -6.32 -7.12 -12.84
C GLY A 187 -6.10 -6.21 -11.63
N GLN A 188 -6.93 -5.18 -11.44
CA GLN A 188 -6.81 -4.23 -10.33
C GLN A 188 -7.75 -4.66 -9.19
N VAL A 189 -7.33 -5.64 -8.41
CA VAL A 189 -8.20 -6.33 -7.43
C VAL A 189 -7.84 -6.06 -5.98
N ASP A 190 -6.63 -5.55 -5.69
CA ASP A 190 -6.17 -5.37 -4.31
C ASP A 190 -7.00 -4.32 -3.57
N ARG A 191 -7.30 -4.58 -2.31
CA ARG A 191 -8.10 -3.70 -1.44
C ARG A 191 -7.36 -3.38 -0.15
N LEU A 192 -7.50 -2.14 0.32
CA LEU A 192 -7.14 -1.72 1.66
C LEU A 192 -8.41 -1.31 2.40
N LEU A 193 -8.74 -2.03 3.46
CA LEU A 193 -9.86 -1.74 4.35
C LEU A 193 -9.35 -0.86 5.50
N VAL A 194 -9.90 0.35 5.62
CA VAL A 194 -9.40 1.36 6.56
C VAL A 194 -10.36 1.48 7.73
N LEU A 195 -9.88 1.15 8.93
CA LEU A 195 -10.67 1.19 10.14
C LEU A 195 -10.37 2.47 10.95
N GLY A 196 -11.41 3.13 11.44
CA GLY A 196 -11.29 4.23 12.40
C GLY A 196 -10.84 5.59 11.84
N ARG A 197 -10.48 5.72 10.56
CA ARG A 197 -9.95 6.98 9.98
C ARG A 197 -10.87 8.17 10.19
N TYR A 198 -12.17 7.98 10.01
CA TYR A 198 -13.20 9.00 10.15
C TYR A 198 -14.05 8.83 11.40
N ALA A 199 -13.74 7.87 12.26
CA ALA A 199 -14.38 7.73 13.57
C ALA A 199 -13.96 8.89 14.51
N THR A 200 -14.84 9.25 15.43
CA THR A 200 -14.53 10.26 16.46
C THR A 200 -13.31 9.82 17.25
N GLY A 201 -12.29 10.70 17.36
CA GLY A 201 -11.03 10.40 18.01
C GLY A 201 -10.10 9.45 17.25
N GLN A 202 -10.44 9.09 16.01
CA GLN A 202 -9.71 8.10 15.20
C GLN A 202 -9.46 6.79 15.97
N ILE A 203 -10.53 6.23 16.53
CA ILE A 203 -10.50 4.97 17.28
C ILE A 203 -11.08 3.87 16.40
N SER A 204 -10.33 2.78 16.23
CA SER A 204 -10.77 1.55 15.58
C SER A 204 -10.94 0.42 16.58
N ARG A 205 -11.72 -0.58 16.19
CA ARG A 205 -11.93 -1.85 16.92
C ARG A 205 -11.88 -3.02 15.93
N PRO A 206 -11.51 -4.23 16.37
CA PRO A 206 -11.53 -5.41 15.50
C PRO A 206 -12.87 -5.65 14.81
N THR A 207 -13.98 -5.37 15.50
CA THR A 207 -15.35 -5.51 14.97
C THR A 207 -15.69 -4.53 13.84
N ASP A 208 -14.92 -3.45 13.66
CA ASP A 208 -15.12 -2.50 12.55
C ASP A 208 -14.82 -3.11 11.17
N LEU A 209 -14.17 -4.28 11.16
CA LEU A 209 -13.93 -5.07 9.96
C LEU A 209 -15.19 -5.82 9.46
N GLU A 210 -16.11 -6.16 10.37
CA GLU A 210 -17.29 -6.98 10.06
C GLU A 210 -18.16 -6.45 8.90
N PRO A 211 -18.43 -5.14 8.77
CA PRO A 211 -19.23 -4.62 7.65
C PRO A 211 -18.63 -4.93 6.27
N PHE A 212 -17.29 -5.02 6.16
CA PHE A 212 -16.63 -5.36 4.91
C PHE A 212 -16.70 -6.86 4.58
N LEU A 213 -16.94 -7.70 5.60
CA LEU A 213 -16.95 -9.17 5.50
C LEU A 213 -18.35 -9.77 5.45
N THR A 214 -19.43 -8.98 5.67
CA THR A 214 -20.83 -9.46 5.81
C THR A 214 -21.34 -10.23 4.58
N ASN A 215 -20.72 -10.08 3.42
CA ASN A 215 -21.05 -10.83 2.20
C ASN A 215 -20.04 -11.95 1.89
N GLY A 216 -19.30 -12.42 2.89
CA GLY A 216 -18.22 -13.39 2.77
C GLY A 216 -16.84 -12.71 2.80
N THR A 217 -15.82 -13.48 3.18
CA THR A 217 -14.42 -13.01 3.11
C THR A 217 -14.12 -12.61 1.66
N PRO A 218 -13.53 -11.43 1.40
CA PRO A 218 -13.14 -11.07 0.05
C PRO A 218 -12.26 -12.17 -0.56
N ILE A 219 -12.59 -12.61 -1.77
CA ILE A 219 -11.80 -13.62 -2.49
C ILE A 219 -10.51 -12.99 -3.00
N ASP A 220 -10.54 -11.68 -3.23
CA ASP A 220 -9.41 -10.89 -3.72
C ASP A 220 -8.40 -10.59 -2.60
N PRO A 221 -7.13 -10.31 -2.94
CA PRO A 221 -6.16 -9.85 -1.96
C PRO A 221 -6.67 -8.61 -1.22
N TRP A 222 -6.67 -8.65 0.10
CA TRP A 222 -7.10 -7.56 0.95
C TRP A 222 -6.13 -7.33 2.11
N MET A 223 -6.02 -6.08 2.51
CA MET A 223 -5.16 -5.60 3.58
C MET A 223 -5.99 -4.73 4.52
N VAL A 224 -5.59 -4.63 5.77
CA VAL A 224 -6.22 -3.73 6.76
C VAL A 224 -5.20 -2.73 7.27
N CYS A 225 -5.63 -1.48 7.46
CA CYS A 225 -5.00 -0.54 8.38
C CYS A 225 -6.04 -0.02 9.39
N ALA A 226 -5.59 0.33 10.58
CA ALA A 226 -6.48 0.69 11.67
C ALA A 226 -5.92 1.86 12.47
N PHE A 227 -6.73 2.91 12.64
CA PHE A 227 -6.30 4.13 13.33
C PHE A 227 -6.48 4.04 14.85
N GLY A 228 -5.51 4.60 15.57
CA GLY A 228 -5.54 4.74 17.02
C GLY A 228 -4.87 3.60 17.79
N PRO A 229 -5.00 3.58 19.13
CA PRO A 229 -4.23 2.68 20.00
C PRO A 229 -4.58 1.19 19.84
N GLN A 230 -5.73 0.87 19.23
CA GLN A 230 -6.13 -0.52 18.95
C GLN A 230 -5.61 -1.05 17.60
N GLU A 231 -4.69 -0.33 16.93
CA GLU A 231 -4.13 -0.72 15.64
C GLU A 231 -3.69 -2.20 15.63
N HIS A 232 -2.82 -2.61 16.57
CA HIS A 232 -2.32 -3.98 16.60
C HIS A 232 -3.41 -5.02 16.87
N ALA A 233 -4.41 -4.72 17.70
CA ALA A 233 -5.53 -5.64 17.94
C ALA A 233 -6.37 -5.85 16.66
N CYS A 234 -6.63 -4.77 15.90
CA CYS A 234 -7.34 -4.84 14.63
C CYS A 234 -6.53 -5.62 13.58
N LEU A 235 -5.22 -5.37 13.50
CA LEU A 235 -4.34 -6.05 12.55
C LEU A 235 -4.18 -7.54 12.87
N THR A 236 -4.04 -7.90 14.15
CA THR A 236 -4.02 -9.31 14.58
C THR A 236 -5.33 -10.02 14.20
N HIS A 237 -6.47 -9.36 14.42
CA HIS A 237 -7.77 -9.91 14.01
C HIS A 237 -7.86 -10.11 12.49
N ALA A 238 -7.39 -9.13 11.70
CA ALA A 238 -7.35 -9.24 10.24
C ALA A 238 -6.45 -10.40 9.76
N ALA A 239 -5.28 -10.59 10.40
CA ALA A 239 -4.37 -11.70 10.09
C ALA A 239 -5.03 -13.06 10.31
N HIS A 240 -5.77 -13.26 11.41
CA HIS A 240 -6.53 -14.48 11.67
C HIS A 240 -7.62 -14.77 10.64
N LEU A 241 -8.09 -13.75 9.93
CA LEU A 241 -9.05 -13.86 8.84
C LEU A 241 -8.39 -13.95 7.45
N GLY A 242 -7.05 -14.02 7.40
CA GLY A 242 -6.28 -14.16 6.16
C GLY A 242 -6.01 -12.84 5.42
N GLY A 243 -6.14 -11.68 6.09
CA GLY A 243 -5.80 -10.37 5.54
C GLY A 243 -4.34 -10.01 5.72
N ASP A 244 -3.80 -9.22 4.79
CA ASP A 244 -2.51 -8.54 4.91
C ASP A 244 -2.63 -7.29 5.81
N LEU A 245 -1.51 -6.74 6.28
CA LEU A 245 -1.47 -5.74 7.34
C LEU A 245 -0.72 -4.49 6.92
N ARG A 246 -1.27 -3.30 7.22
CA ARG A 246 -0.56 -2.01 7.11
C ARG A 246 -0.48 -1.36 8.47
N VAL A 247 0.74 -1.23 9.01
CA VAL A 247 1.05 -0.74 10.36
C VAL A 247 1.96 0.48 10.30
N GLY A 248 1.90 1.36 11.27
CA GLY A 248 2.89 2.43 11.44
C GLY A 248 2.32 3.79 11.84
N PHE A 249 3.20 4.77 11.94
CA PHE A 249 2.91 6.09 12.52
C PHE A 249 1.90 6.93 11.74
N GLU A 250 1.58 6.57 10.52
CA GLU A 250 0.41 7.12 9.85
C GLU A 250 -0.89 6.76 10.59
N ASN A 251 -0.95 5.57 11.18
CA ASN A 251 -2.16 4.99 11.75
C ASN A 251 -2.19 5.11 13.28
N GLY A 252 -1.15 4.64 13.98
CA GLY A 252 -1.05 4.61 15.43
C GLY A 252 0.32 5.02 15.96
N LEU A 253 0.36 5.92 16.95
CA LEU A 253 1.60 6.35 17.61
C LEU A 253 1.82 5.63 18.96
N THR A 254 0.78 4.98 19.47
CA THR A 254 0.77 4.34 20.78
C THR A 254 0.25 2.91 20.68
N ASN A 255 0.58 2.09 21.68
CA ASN A 255 -0.03 0.78 21.85
C ASN A 255 -1.41 0.87 22.54
N GLU A 256 -2.06 -0.26 22.80
CA GLU A 256 -3.36 -0.36 23.47
C GLU A 256 -3.41 0.16 24.91
N HIS A 257 -2.25 0.48 25.49
CA HIS A 257 -2.10 1.07 26.84
C HIS A 257 -1.72 2.56 26.77
N ASP A 258 -1.90 3.21 25.61
CA ASP A 258 -1.51 4.60 25.33
C ASP A 258 0.00 4.89 25.54
N THR A 259 0.84 3.85 25.52
CA THR A 259 2.29 4.00 25.59
C THR A 259 2.83 4.28 24.20
N PRO A 260 3.53 5.40 23.97
CA PRO A 260 4.13 5.70 22.68
C PRO A 260 5.14 4.64 22.25
N TRP A 261 5.10 4.28 20.97
CA TRP A 261 6.17 3.49 20.35
C TRP A 261 7.46 4.30 20.31
N ALA A 262 8.61 3.66 20.41
CA ALA A 262 9.89 4.36 20.26
C ALA A 262 10.06 4.91 18.82
N ASP A 263 9.71 4.11 17.84
CA ASP A 263 9.72 4.41 16.41
C ASP A 263 8.84 3.43 15.62
N ASN A 264 8.79 3.56 14.28
CA ASN A 264 8.04 2.65 13.43
C ASN A 264 8.55 1.21 13.49
N ALA A 265 9.87 1.00 13.59
CA ALA A 265 10.46 -0.34 13.63
C ALA A 265 10.06 -1.07 14.92
N ALA A 266 9.98 -0.36 16.04
CA ALA A 266 9.49 -0.91 17.32
C ALA A 266 8.02 -1.36 17.20
N SER A 267 7.15 -0.56 16.56
CA SER A 267 5.77 -0.94 16.30
C SER A 267 5.67 -2.19 15.40
N VAL A 268 6.41 -2.23 14.29
CA VAL A 268 6.45 -3.39 13.38
C VAL A 268 6.93 -4.65 14.12
N ALA A 269 8.03 -4.56 14.88
CA ALA A 269 8.59 -5.69 15.62
C ALA A 269 7.61 -6.23 16.67
N ALA A 270 6.89 -5.33 17.38
CA ALA A 270 5.88 -5.70 18.35
C ALA A 270 4.68 -6.41 17.69
N LEU A 271 4.21 -5.93 16.53
CA LEU A 271 3.15 -6.61 15.77
C LEU A 271 3.59 -8.02 15.35
N ILE A 272 4.78 -8.17 14.79
CA ILE A 272 5.32 -9.48 14.39
C ILE A 272 5.45 -10.42 15.59
N SER A 273 5.90 -9.91 16.74
CA SER A 273 5.99 -10.71 17.98
C SER A 273 4.60 -11.18 18.44
N ARG A 274 3.60 -10.31 18.38
CA ARG A 274 2.20 -10.63 18.72
C ARG A 274 1.64 -11.72 17.82
N LEU A 275 1.81 -11.61 16.50
CA LEU A 275 1.36 -12.61 15.53
C LEU A 275 2.01 -14.00 15.78
N LYS A 276 3.28 -14.04 16.18
CA LYS A 276 3.95 -15.30 16.53
C LYS A 276 3.45 -15.90 17.86
N GLY A 277 3.07 -15.07 18.81
CA GLY A 277 2.53 -15.51 20.11
C GLY A 277 1.11 -16.08 20.02
N ASP A 278 0.33 -15.62 19.05
CA ASP A 278 -1.05 -16.10 18.84
C ASP A 278 -1.11 -17.45 18.06
N VAL A 279 0.02 -17.93 17.52
CA VAL A 279 0.15 -19.22 16.80
C VAL A 279 0.61 -20.37 17.72
N ALA A 280 0.99 -20.07 18.97
CA ALA A 280 1.43 -21.04 19.97
C ALA A 280 0.29 -21.45 20.91
#